data_3d38eb77241b2c4d9942d8d1eef3c61d
#
_entry.id   3d38eb77241b2c4d9942d8d1eef3c61d
#
_cell.length_a   1.000
_cell.length_b   1.000
_cell.length_c   1.000
_cell.angle_alpha   90.00
_cell.angle_beta   90.00
_cell.angle_gamma   90.00
#
_symmetry.space_group_name_H-M   'P 1'
#
loop_
_entity.id
_entity.type
_entity.pdbx_description
1 polymer ?
#
loop_
_entity_poly.entity_id
_entity_poly.type
_entity_poly.pdbx_seq_one_letter_code
_entity_poly.pdbx_strand_id
1 'polypeptide(L)'
;MKKRLVMLFAAAAAVLLLVSGLWAPSASAAPAPALTQIRIIGVTSDGQNYQWENIGPNQISASKPMKGTTGYLAVYFQGYPNNNSIQAFNNGTNITNLTSKALEDEYTKNGNIVTGYIKYYSVPLSYVSSGTFSFSATGLNGPYTPLSSGFFSIQVQS
;
A
#
# COMPACT_ATOMS: atom_id res chain seq x y z
N MET A 1 41.11 -33.05 -44.98
CA MET A 1 40.79 -31.59 -44.90
C MET A 1 39.32 -31.30 -44.53
N LYS A 2 38.29 -32.02 -45.02
CA LYS A 2 36.87 -31.72 -44.70
C LYS A 2 36.48 -31.75 -43.20
N LYS A 3 37.04 -32.69 -42.39
CA LYS A 3 36.72 -32.82 -40.96
C LYS A 3 37.24 -31.64 -40.10
N ARG A 4 38.38 -31.04 -40.48
CA ARG A 4 38.95 -29.88 -39.72
C ARG A 4 38.17 -28.60 -40.00
N LEU A 5 37.59 -28.45 -41.18
CA LEU A 5 36.78 -27.29 -41.56
C LEU A 5 35.45 -27.27 -40.79
N VAL A 6 34.81 -28.44 -40.61
CA VAL A 6 33.54 -28.54 -39.85
C VAL A 6 33.74 -28.21 -38.38
N MET A 7 34.88 -28.62 -37.77
CA MET A 7 35.17 -28.26 -36.37
C MET A 7 35.42 -26.76 -36.15
N LEU A 8 36.00 -26.07 -37.12
CA LEU A 8 36.20 -24.60 -37.05
C LEU A 8 34.89 -23.83 -37.12
N PHE A 9 33.93 -24.27 -37.95
CA PHE A 9 32.60 -23.65 -38.00
C PHE A 9 31.77 -23.89 -36.74
N ALA A 10 31.90 -25.09 -36.12
CA ALA A 10 31.18 -25.38 -34.88
C ALA A 10 31.73 -24.56 -33.68
N ALA A 11 33.05 -24.34 -33.64
CA ALA A 11 33.65 -23.50 -32.59
C ALA A 11 33.27 -22.01 -32.75
N ALA A 12 33.23 -21.50 -33.98
CA ALA A 12 32.80 -20.12 -34.25
C ALA A 12 31.36 -19.86 -33.90
N ALA A 13 30.44 -20.83 -34.18
CA ALA A 13 29.04 -20.74 -33.82
C ALA A 13 28.80 -20.75 -32.29
N ALA A 14 29.58 -21.56 -31.55
CA ALA A 14 29.50 -21.61 -30.08
C ALA A 14 29.96 -20.31 -29.42
N VAL A 15 30.97 -19.64 -29.94
CA VAL A 15 31.47 -18.34 -29.44
C VAL A 15 30.43 -17.23 -29.71
N LEU A 16 29.76 -17.21 -30.87
CA LEU A 16 28.71 -16.25 -31.20
C LEU A 16 27.49 -16.39 -30.29
N LEU A 17 27.08 -17.59 -29.88
CA LEU A 17 25.99 -17.84 -28.95
C LEU A 17 26.34 -17.40 -27.51
N LEU A 18 27.60 -17.50 -27.09
CA LEU A 18 28.02 -17.04 -25.76
C LEU A 18 28.10 -15.53 -25.67
N VAL A 19 28.43 -14.82 -26.75
CA VAL A 19 28.51 -13.34 -26.74
C VAL A 19 27.11 -12.70 -26.80
N SER A 20 26.13 -13.32 -27.48
CA SER A 20 24.77 -12.81 -27.54
C SER A 20 24.00 -12.89 -26.20
N GLY A 21 24.39 -13.82 -25.31
CA GLY A 21 23.80 -13.93 -23.97
C GLY A 21 24.25 -12.85 -22.97
N LEU A 22 25.36 -12.15 -23.24
CA LEU A 22 25.91 -11.12 -22.34
C LEU A 22 25.32 -9.73 -22.59
N TRP A 23 24.52 -9.55 -23.64
CA TRP A 23 23.92 -8.27 -24.04
C TRP A 23 22.40 -8.27 -23.87
N ALA A 24 21.85 -9.17 -23.05
CA ALA A 24 20.46 -9.02 -22.65
C ALA A 24 20.34 -7.69 -21.88
N PRO A 25 19.57 -6.70 -22.37
CA PRO A 25 19.36 -5.49 -21.62
C PRO A 25 18.79 -5.90 -20.27
N SER A 26 19.45 -5.51 -19.18
CA SER A 26 18.90 -5.70 -17.84
C SER A 26 17.53 -5.01 -17.85
N ALA A 27 16.47 -5.79 -17.67
CA ALA A 27 15.12 -5.24 -17.53
C ALA A 27 15.14 -4.31 -16.33
N SER A 28 15.25 -3.01 -16.59
CA SER A 28 15.10 -2.00 -15.55
C SER A 28 13.67 -2.10 -15.02
N ALA A 29 13.51 -2.46 -13.76
CA ALA A 29 12.21 -2.42 -13.13
C ALA A 29 11.66 -0.99 -13.24
N ALA A 30 10.44 -0.85 -13.73
CA ALA A 30 9.79 0.46 -13.79
C ALA A 30 9.76 1.06 -12.36
N PRO A 31 10.04 2.36 -12.21
CA PRO A 31 9.99 3.00 -10.91
C PRO A 31 8.59 2.83 -10.30
N ALA A 32 8.55 2.65 -8.99
CA ALA A 32 7.28 2.53 -8.27
C ALA A 32 6.41 3.77 -8.52
N PRO A 33 5.10 3.64 -8.79
CA PRO A 33 4.20 4.77 -8.99
C PRO A 33 4.23 5.76 -7.82
N ALA A 34 4.22 7.06 -8.12
CA ALA A 34 4.13 8.09 -7.11
C ALA A 34 2.83 7.94 -6.28
N LEU A 35 2.89 8.30 -4.99
CA LEU A 35 1.70 8.36 -4.14
C LEU A 35 0.83 9.54 -4.59
N THR A 36 -0.43 9.29 -4.94
CA THR A 36 -1.36 10.30 -5.47
C THR A 36 -2.61 10.50 -4.63
N GLN A 37 -2.98 9.50 -3.82
CA GLN A 37 -4.15 9.57 -2.97
C GLN A 37 -4.01 8.69 -1.73
N ILE A 38 -4.61 9.15 -0.63
CA ILE A 38 -4.83 8.36 0.59
C ILE A 38 -6.31 8.46 0.93
N ARG A 39 -6.96 7.35 1.29
CA ARG A 39 -8.37 7.33 1.71
C ARG A 39 -8.62 6.26 2.75
N ILE A 40 -9.47 6.55 3.73
CA ILE A 40 -10.12 5.52 4.54
C ILE A 40 -11.24 4.92 3.68
N ILE A 41 -11.19 3.61 3.44
CA ILE A 41 -12.12 2.88 2.57
C ILE A 41 -12.94 1.84 3.31
N GLY A 42 -12.64 1.60 4.58
CA GLY A 42 -13.39 0.67 5.40
C GLY A 42 -13.16 0.91 6.88
N VAL A 43 -14.17 0.63 7.67
CA VAL A 43 -14.13 0.67 9.13
C VAL A 43 -14.88 -0.52 9.72
N THR A 44 -14.39 -1.04 10.84
CA THR A 44 -15.08 -2.04 11.66
C THR A 44 -14.54 -2.02 13.08
N SER A 45 -15.07 -2.88 13.94
CA SER A 45 -14.56 -3.08 15.29
C SER A 45 -14.90 -4.50 15.80
N ASP A 46 -14.24 -4.93 16.86
CA ASP A 46 -14.53 -6.22 17.50
C ASP A 46 -15.98 -6.29 18.04
N GLY A 47 -16.50 -5.19 18.60
CA GLY A 47 -17.89 -5.10 19.03
C GLY A 47 -18.93 -5.09 17.90
N GLN A 48 -18.47 -5.01 16.64
CA GLN A 48 -19.31 -5.18 15.44
C GLN A 48 -19.12 -6.56 14.79
N ASN A 49 -18.51 -7.52 15.48
CA ASN A 49 -18.17 -8.83 14.96
C ASN A 49 -17.37 -8.78 13.67
N TYR A 50 -16.48 -7.78 13.54
CA TYR A 50 -15.61 -7.55 12.37
C TYR A 50 -16.38 -7.35 11.05
N GLN A 51 -17.63 -6.91 11.11
CA GLN A 51 -18.40 -6.57 9.91
C GLN A 51 -17.95 -5.22 9.37
N TRP A 52 -17.23 -5.26 8.24
CA TRP A 52 -16.72 -4.06 7.59
C TRP A 52 -17.85 -3.20 7.01
N GLU A 53 -17.81 -1.91 7.30
CA GLU A 53 -18.51 -0.88 6.54
C GLU A 53 -17.58 -0.40 5.43
N ASN A 54 -17.97 -0.61 4.17
CA ASN A 54 -17.24 -0.10 3.02
C ASN A 54 -17.55 1.40 2.84
N ILE A 55 -16.50 2.21 2.80
CA ILE A 55 -16.60 3.66 2.68
C ILE A 55 -16.50 4.08 1.22
N GLY A 56 -17.56 4.68 0.71
CA GLY A 56 -17.62 5.18 -0.67
C GLY A 56 -16.71 6.40 -0.92
N PRO A 57 -16.47 6.76 -2.19
CA PRO A 57 -15.53 7.83 -2.55
C PRO A 57 -15.90 9.22 -1.99
N ASN A 58 -17.17 9.50 -1.82
CA ASN A 58 -17.70 10.79 -1.34
C ASN A 58 -18.23 10.72 0.08
N GLN A 59 -18.07 9.58 0.75
CA GLN A 59 -18.52 9.40 2.12
C GLN A 59 -17.47 10.01 3.07
N ILE A 60 -17.92 10.89 3.95
CA ILE A 60 -17.08 11.62 4.91
C ILE A 60 -17.28 11.16 6.36
N SER A 61 -18.18 10.22 6.58
CA SER A 61 -18.45 9.66 7.92
C SER A 61 -18.88 8.20 7.85
N ALA A 62 -18.55 7.44 8.90
CA ALA A 62 -19.08 6.10 9.10
C ALA A 62 -20.58 6.19 9.48
N SER A 63 -21.37 5.24 8.97
CA SER A 63 -22.80 5.14 9.31
C SER A 63 -23.04 4.45 10.64
N LYS A 64 -22.06 3.64 11.10
CA LYS A 64 -22.12 2.88 12.34
C LYS A 64 -20.99 3.30 13.27
N PRO A 65 -21.22 3.38 14.59
CA PRO A 65 -20.15 3.63 15.55
C PRO A 65 -19.22 2.41 15.68
N MET A 66 -17.92 2.63 15.84
CA MET A 66 -17.02 1.61 16.34
C MET A 66 -17.38 1.27 17.79
N LYS A 67 -17.46 0.00 18.14
CA LYS A 67 -17.83 -0.49 19.48
C LYS A 67 -16.83 -1.53 19.96
N GLY A 68 -16.75 -1.69 21.30
CA GLY A 68 -15.89 -2.72 21.90
C GLY A 68 -14.53 -2.16 22.31
N THR A 69 -13.48 -2.96 22.15
CA THR A 69 -12.14 -2.63 22.64
C THR A 69 -11.20 -2.16 21.52
N THR A 70 -11.41 -2.66 20.31
CA THR A 70 -10.49 -2.43 19.17
C THR A 70 -11.27 -2.04 17.93
N GLY A 71 -10.91 -0.90 17.36
CA GLY A 71 -11.35 -0.46 16.05
C GLY A 71 -10.36 -0.86 14.97
N TYR A 72 -10.86 -1.01 13.74
CA TYR A 72 -10.07 -1.37 12.56
C TYR A 72 -10.39 -0.42 11.41
N LEU A 73 -9.35 0.01 10.72
CA LEU A 73 -9.40 0.96 9.61
C LEU A 73 -8.70 0.35 8.39
N ALA A 74 -9.39 0.28 7.27
CA ALA A 74 -8.79 -0.04 5.98
C ALA A 74 -8.46 1.27 5.26
N VAL A 75 -7.18 1.46 4.94
CA VAL A 75 -6.67 2.68 4.32
C VAL A 75 -6.08 2.35 2.96
N TYR A 76 -6.60 2.98 1.93
CA TYR A 76 -6.13 2.86 0.56
C TYR A 76 -5.09 3.93 0.26
N PHE A 77 -3.98 3.51 -0.32
CA PHE A 77 -2.91 4.34 -0.84
C PHE A 77 -2.81 4.10 -2.36
N GLN A 78 -3.13 5.09 -3.15
CA GLN A 78 -2.93 5.04 -4.60
C GLN A 78 -1.48 5.42 -4.92
N GLY A 79 -0.71 4.46 -5.42
CA GLY A 79 0.75 4.54 -5.56
C GLY A 79 1.48 3.89 -4.39
N TYR A 80 2.76 4.21 -4.24
CA TYR A 80 3.64 3.60 -3.25
C TYR A 80 3.91 4.56 -2.09
N PRO A 81 3.33 4.34 -0.91
CA PRO A 81 3.65 5.14 0.27
C PRO A 81 5.05 4.78 0.80
N ASN A 82 5.74 5.76 1.34
CA ASN A 82 6.88 5.50 2.22
C ASN A 82 6.34 5.02 3.57
N ASN A 83 6.48 3.74 3.86
CA ASN A 83 5.90 3.11 5.05
C ASN A 83 6.33 3.78 6.36
N ASN A 84 7.56 4.28 6.43
CA ASN A 84 8.09 4.93 7.62
C ASN A 84 7.53 6.35 7.84
N SER A 85 6.83 6.90 6.86
CA SER A 85 6.20 8.23 6.94
C SER A 85 4.71 8.18 7.22
N ILE A 86 4.10 6.99 7.27
CA ILE A 86 2.66 6.86 7.51
C ILE A 86 2.35 7.29 8.93
N GLN A 87 1.43 8.23 9.06
CA GLN A 87 0.94 8.74 10.34
C GLN A 87 -0.57 8.65 10.40
N ALA A 88 -1.09 8.35 11.59
CA ALA A 88 -2.52 8.30 11.90
C ALA A 88 -2.87 9.38 12.91
N PHE A 89 -4.04 9.98 12.77
CA PHE A 89 -4.52 11.05 13.63
C PHE A 89 -5.98 10.80 14.05
N ASN A 90 -6.29 11.15 15.30
CA ASN A 90 -7.65 11.25 15.82
C ASN A 90 -7.85 12.66 16.39
N ASN A 91 -8.83 13.39 15.87
CA ASN A 91 -9.10 14.79 16.25
C ASN A 91 -7.85 15.69 16.20
N GLY A 92 -6.99 15.49 15.20
CA GLY A 92 -5.74 16.22 15.02
C GLY A 92 -4.57 15.74 15.91
N THR A 93 -4.82 14.88 16.87
CA THR A 93 -3.77 14.28 17.71
C THR A 93 -3.13 13.11 16.98
N ASN A 94 -1.79 13.05 16.93
CA ASN A 94 -1.06 11.94 16.35
C ASN A 94 -1.21 10.70 17.23
N ILE A 95 -1.79 9.64 16.65
CA ILE A 95 -2.02 8.34 17.31
C ILE A 95 -1.23 7.20 16.66
N THR A 96 -0.22 7.51 15.84
CA THR A 96 0.53 6.51 15.07
C THR A 96 1.12 5.41 15.96
N ASN A 97 1.63 5.76 17.12
CA ASN A 97 2.18 4.82 18.11
C ASN A 97 1.12 3.95 18.81
N LEU A 98 -0.15 4.30 18.68
CA LEU A 98 -1.29 3.50 19.18
C LEU A 98 -1.86 2.59 18.10
N THR A 99 -1.50 2.80 16.83
CA THR A 99 -1.94 1.95 15.73
C THR A 99 -0.97 0.79 15.51
N SER A 100 -1.52 -0.35 15.11
CA SER A 100 -0.74 -1.52 14.74
C SER A 100 -1.24 -2.08 13.41
N LYS A 101 -0.38 -2.78 12.67
CA LYS A 101 -0.80 -3.52 11.49
C LYS A 101 -1.78 -4.64 11.92
N ALA A 102 -2.99 -4.63 11.37
CA ALA A 102 -4.04 -5.56 11.75
C ALA A 102 -4.11 -6.81 10.84
N LEU A 103 -3.94 -6.61 9.53
CA LEU A 103 -3.96 -7.66 8.51
C LEU A 103 -2.81 -7.46 7.51
N GLU A 104 -2.60 -8.46 6.65
CA GLU A 104 -1.65 -8.33 5.55
C GLU A 104 -2.14 -7.28 4.53
N ASP A 105 -1.17 -6.60 3.91
CA ASP A 105 -1.45 -5.59 2.90
C ASP A 105 -2.06 -6.25 1.65
N GLU A 106 -3.12 -5.65 1.13
CA GLU A 106 -3.66 -6.00 -0.18
C GLU A 106 -3.12 -5.06 -1.25
N TYR A 107 -3.03 -5.57 -2.49
CA TYR A 107 -2.50 -4.82 -3.61
C TYR A 107 -3.59 -4.56 -4.64
N THR A 108 -3.73 -3.30 -5.07
CA THR A 108 -4.49 -2.98 -6.27
C THR A 108 -3.56 -3.06 -7.49
N LYS A 109 -4.08 -3.61 -8.60
CA LYS A 109 -3.28 -3.85 -9.80
C LYS A 109 -4.00 -3.38 -11.05
N ASN A 110 -3.20 -2.95 -12.04
CA ASN A 110 -3.64 -2.79 -13.42
C ASN A 110 -2.77 -3.74 -14.27
N GLY A 111 -3.37 -4.84 -14.74
CA GLY A 111 -2.63 -5.97 -15.29
C GLY A 111 -1.66 -6.56 -14.25
N ASN A 112 -0.38 -6.61 -14.59
CA ASN A 112 0.67 -7.10 -13.69
C ASN A 112 1.36 -6.01 -12.85
N ILE A 113 0.93 -4.75 -13.00
CA ILE A 113 1.53 -3.60 -12.31
C ILE A 113 0.75 -3.30 -11.04
N VAL A 114 1.41 -3.28 -9.88
CA VAL A 114 0.82 -2.82 -8.63
C VAL A 114 0.63 -1.30 -8.72
N THR A 115 -0.61 -0.84 -8.52
CA THR A 115 -1.00 0.57 -8.61
C THR A 115 -1.31 1.19 -7.26
N GLY A 116 -1.41 0.38 -6.22
CA GLY A 116 -1.67 0.87 -4.86
C GLY A 116 -1.74 -0.24 -3.83
N TYR A 117 -2.01 0.16 -2.59
CA TYR A 117 -2.05 -0.70 -1.42
C TYR A 117 -3.30 -0.42 -0.60
N ILE A 118 -3.89 -1.47 -0.03
CA ILE A 118 -4.83 -1.36 1.08
C ILE A 118 -4.10 -1.87 2.32
N LYS A 119 -3.99 -1.02 3.32
CA LYS A 119 -3.35 -1.33 4.60
C LYS A 119 -4.40 -1.31 5.70
N TYR A 120 -4.28 -2.27 6.60
CA TYR A 120 -5.23 -2.46 7.69
C TYR A 120 -4.58 -2.11 9.01
N TYR A 121 -5.20 -1.19 9.74
CA TYR A 121 -4.73 -0.71 11.03
C TYR A 121 -5.73 -1.04 12.13
N SER A 122 -5.24 -1.49 13.27
CA SER A 122 -6.02 -1.58 14.51
C SER A 122 -5.67 -0.42 15.43
N VAL A 123 -6.64 0.03 16.20
CA VAL A 123 -6.48 1.07 17.22
C VAL A 123 -7.32 0.71 18.45
N PRO A 124 -6.73 0.76 19.68
CA PRO A 124 -7.51 0.54 20.89
C PRO A 124 -8.50 1.69 21.12
N LEU A 125 -9.80 1.37 21.25
CA LEU A 125 -10.86 2.37 21.36
C LEU A 125 -10.83 3.16 22.67
N SER A 126 -10.15 2.63 23.71
CA SER A 126 -9.94 3.35 24.97
C SER A 126 -9.03 4.58 24.87
N TYR A 127 -8.23 4.70 23.80
CA TYR A 127 -7.29 5.81 23.59
C TYR A 127 -7.73 6.78 22.50
N VAL A 128 -8.88 6.56 21.87
CA VAL A 128 -9.43 7.43 20.83
C VAL A 128 -10.85 7.86 21.20
N SER A 129 -11.27 8.98 20.69
CA SER A 129 -12.62 9.50 20.90
C SER A 129 -13.38 9.64 19.57
N SER A 130 -14.70 9.74 19.68
CA SER A 130 -15.54 10.11 18.55
C SER A 130 -15.04 11.40 17.90
N GLY A 131 -15.09 11.45 16.58
CA GLY A 131 -14.66 12.61 15.82
C GLY A 131 -13.93 12.24 14.55
N THR A 132 -12.94 13.03 14.17
CA THR A 132 -12.25 12.87 12.89
C THR A 132 -11.03 11.95 12.99
N PHE A 133 -10.94 11.06 12.02
CA PHE A 133 -9.74 10.25 11.75
C PHE A 133 -9.13 10.69 10.43
N SER A 134 -7.81 10.69 10.37
CA SER A 134 -7.08 10.93 9.13
C SER A 134 -5.75 10.20 9.11
N PHE A 135 -5.25 9.96 7.91
CA PHE A 135 -3.92 9.40 7.67
C PHE A 135 -3.11 10.35 6.79
N SER A 136 -1.81 10.38 6.99
CA SER A 136 -0.88 11.07 6.09
C SER A 136 0.32 10.20 5.78
N ALA A 137 0.93 10.41 4.61
CA ALA A 137 2.17 9.76 4.21
C ALA A 137 2.85 10.55 3.10
N THR A 138 4.16 10.39 2.96
CA THR A 138 4.91 10.76 1.75
C THR A 138 4.95 9.58 0.78
N GLY A 139 5.19 9.86 -0.51
CA GLY A 139 5.42 8.80 -1.49
C GLY A 139 6.85 8.27 -1.42
N LEU A 140 7.06 7.01 -1.78
CA LEU A 140 8.38 6.41 -1.90
C LEU A 140 9.19 7.12 -3.01
N ASN A 141 8.55 7.42 -4.14
CA ASN A 141 9.10 8.17 -5.27
C ASN A 141 8.41 9.54 -5.43
N GLY A 142 8.06 10.19 -4.32
CA GLY A 142 7.31 11.45 -4.27
C GLY A 142 5.78 11.27 -4.27
N PRO A 143 5.06 12.34 -3.93
CA PRO A 143 5.60 13.58 -3.39
C PRO A 143 6.28 13.37 -2.03
N TYR A 144 7.32 14.18 -1.75
CA TYR A 144 8.03 14.13 -0.46
C TYR A 144 7.38 15.02 0.60
N THR A 145 6.40 15.83 0.20
CA THR A 145 5.47 16.48 1.11
C THR A 145 4.35 15.51 1.47
N PRO A 146 3.94 15.42 2.75
CA PRO A 146 2.88 14.51 3.15
C PRO A 146 1.55 14.81 2.44
N LEU A 147 0.93 13.77 1.88
CA LEU A 147 -0.46 13.80 1.48
C LEU A 147 -1.34 13.40 2.67
N SER A 148 -2.57 13.93 2.72
CA SER A 148 -3.57 13.58 3.72
C SER A 148 -4.74 12.83 3.09
N SER A 149 -5.33 11.90 3.86
CA SER A 149 -6.59 11.24 3.49
C SER A 149 -7.82 12.17 3.53
N GLY A 150 -7.64 13.40 4.02
CA GLY A 150 -8.77 14.19 4.51
C GLY A 150 -9.30 13.68 5.84
N PHE A 151 -10.32 14.39 6.36
CA PHE A 151 -10.96 14.03 7.63
C PHE A 151 -12.15 13.11 7.39
N PHE A 152 -12.20 12.02 8.15
CA PHE A 152 -13.29 11.06 8.12
C PHE A 152 -13.87 10.89 9.51
N SER A 153 -15.18 11.14 9.69
CA SER A 153 -15.83 11.14 11.00
C SER A 153 -16.27 9.75 11.43
N ILE A 154 -15.90 9.34 12.64
CA ILE A 154 -16.30 8.06 13.23
C ILE A 154 -16.81 8.30 14.65
N GLN A 155 -17.95 7.72 14.98
CA GLN A 155 -18.44 7.63 16.35
C GLN A 155 -17.74 6.46 17.05
N VAL A 156 -17.26 6.67 18.28
CA VAL A 156 -16.62 5.64 19.11
C VAL A 156 -17.47 5.42 20.36
N GLN A 157 -17.78 4.17 20.65
CA GLN A 157 -18.52 3.71 21.83
C GLN A 157 -17.68 2.63 22.51
N SER A 158 -16.90 3.02 23.48
CA SER A 158 -16.15 2.12 24.37
C SER A 158 -17.02 1.64 25.52
#